data_e89c47faea2db9e89c32f411ac9035c6
#
_entry.id   e89c47faea2db9e89c32f411ac9035c6
#
_cell.length_a   1.000
_cell.length_b   1.000
_cell.length_c   1.000
_cell.angle_alpha   90.00
_cell.angle_beta   90.00
_cell.angle_gamma   90.00
#
_symmetry.space_group_name_H-M   'P 1'
#
loop_
_entity.id
_entity.type
_entity.pdbx_description
1 polymer ?
#
loop_
_entity_poly.entity_id
_entity_poly.type
_entity_poly.pdbx_seq_one_letter_code
_entity_poly.pdbx_strand_id
1 'polypeptide(L)'
;ANLNPAHQPEVWRDFGNNNQTSAANRPWMPCPGNHEIEFNNGPQGLDSYLARYTLPENGTHFPGRWYSFRVSSVLFVSLDADDVVYQDAAAFVGGPAPLVPAASTGRPPIEPGTSFYVRGYSNGEQTRWLERTLRHAAHDDDIDWIVVQMHQDALSSSKTGNGSDKGIREAWLPLFDRYGVDLVLCGHDHDYERSYPVRGCNHRAGVDAKTGEVVETLQPRPVGSNDPDRTKFDTSHGTIHLILGGGGTSAPLDVYGENPSTGFAQAKVFTKPNRPVPGTAPNTFVRQPADALEDAIWSARRDTGTGYGIAVFDHDPGKPGGHTTITMRYYHAPGADQHPTAQYELFETIELSKKRRER
;
A
#
# COMPACT_ATOMS: atom_id res chain seq x y z
N ALA A 1 9.51 2.47 12.58
CA ALA A 1 10.76 3.04 13.04
C ALA A 1 10.50 4.49 13.36
N ASN A 2 10.54 4.84 14.59
CA ASN A 2 10.22 6.19 15.00
C ASN A 2 11.37 7.11 14.65
N LEU A 3 11.13 7.99 13.74
CA LEU A 3 12.11 8.70 13.00
C LEU A 3 12.30 10.06 13.61
N ASN A 4 12.97 10.06 14.76
CA ASN A 4 13.54 11.32 15.22
C ASN A 4 14.49 11.83 14.12
N PRO A 5 14.27 13.02 13.55
CA PRO A 5 15.11 13.58 12.50
C PRO A 5 16.60 13.59 12.82
N ALA A 6 16.94 13.74 14.09
CA ALA A 6 18.33 13.72 14.55
C ALA A 6 19.01 12.36 14.32
N HIS A 7 18.24 11.28 14.20
CA HIS A 7 18.75 9.90 14.02
C HIS A 7 18.48 9.34 12.62
N GLN A 8 17.91 10.10 11.72
CA GLN A 8 17.65 9.61 10.35
C GLN A 8 18.88 9.08 9.60
N PRO A 9 20.05 9.73 9.65
CA PRO A 9 21.24 9.21 8.98
C PRO A 9 21.64 7.82 9.48
N GLU A 10 21.48 7.57 10.77
CA GLU A 10 21.82 6.30 11.39
C GLU A 10 20.81 5.22 11.03
N VAL A 11 19.52 5.55 11.06
CA VAL A 11 18.45 4.63 10.64
C VAL A 11 18.64 4.20 9.18
N TRP A 12 18.94 5.14 8.29
CA TRP A 12 19.18 4.83 6.89
C TRP A 12 20.47 4.02 6.68
N ARG A 13 21.51 4.31 7.45
CA ARG A 13 22.75 3.51 7.45
C ARG A 13 22.46 2.07 7.87
N ASP A 14 21.74 1.89 8.97
CA ASP A 14 21.42 0.57 9.51
C ASP A 14 20.50 -0.21 8.57
N PHE A 15 19.51 0.46 7.97
CA PHE A 15 18.69 -0.11 6.90
C PHE A 15 19.56 -0.57 5.74
N GLY A 16 20.47 0.27 5.25
CA GLY A 16 21.38 -0.05 4.16
C GLY A 16 22.29 -1.23 4.49
N ASN A 17 22.86 -1.24 5.70
CA ASN A 17 23.73 -2.34 6.16
C ASN A 17 22.99 -3.67 6.25
N ASN A 18 21.76 -3.66 6.78
CA ASN A 18 20.95 -4.87 6.91
C ASN A 18 20.53 -5.45 5.55
N ASN A 19 20.36 -4.60 4.56
CA ASN A 19 19.94 -4.98 3.22
C ASN A 19 21.07 -5.11 2.21
N GLN A 20 22.31 -4.86 2.60
CA GLN A 20 23.49 -4.81 1.72
C GLN A 20 23.62 -6.06 0.83
N THR A 21 23.45 -7.23 1.39
CA THR A 21 23.58 -8.50 0.64
C THR A 21 22.56 -8.60 -0.50
N SER A 22 21.35 -8.13 -0.28
CA SER A 22 20.31 -8.09 -1.31
C SER A 22 20.57 -6.95 -2.31
N ALA A 23 20.78 -5.73 -1.81
CA ALA A 23 20.90 -4.54 -2.63
C ALA A 23 22.15 -4.52 -3.52
N ALA A 24 23.24 -5.18 -3.09
CA ALA A 24 24.45 -5.32 -3.89
C ALA A 24 24.29 -6.22 -5.14
N ASN A 25 23.27 -7.05 -5.16
CA ASN A 25 23.07 -8.07 -6.20
C ASN A 25 21.76 -7.96 -6.97
N ARG A 26 20.88 -7.04 -6.58
CA ARG A 26 19.54 -6.88 -7.16
C ARG A 26 19.15 -5.41 -7.21
N PRO A 27 18.48 -4.96 -8.27
CA PRO A 27 17.91 -3.63 -8.28
C PRO A 27 16.80 -3.54 -7.21
N TRP A 28 16.80 -2.46 -6.45
CA TRP A 28 15.76 -2.13 -5.50
C TRP A 28 14.87 -1.07 -6.09
N MET A 29 13.58 -1.35 -6.17
CA MET A 29 12.55 -0.50 -6.77
C MET A 29 11.48 -0.19 -5.71
N PRO A 30 11.80 0.61 -4.67
CA PRO A 30 10.89 0.88 -3.56
C PRO A 30 9.80 1.87 -3.93
N CYS A 31 8.66 1.82 -3.23
CA CYS A 31 7.73 2.93 -3.12
C CYS A 31 7.93 3.68 -1.80
N PRO A 32 7.65 4.98 -1.73
CA PRO A 32 7.64 5.71 -0.46
C PRO A 32 6.47 5.25 0.42
N GLY A 33 6.62 5.39 1.73
CA GLY A 33 5.59 5.12 2.71
C GLY A 33 5.35 6.33 3.61
N ASN A 34 4.33 6.22 4.48
CA ASN A 34 3.94 7.30 5.39
C ASN A 34 5.10 7.78 6.29
N HIS A 35 6.05 6.90 6.62
CA HIS A 35 7.22 7.28 7.43
C HIS A 35 8.23 8.18 6.69
N GLU A 36 8.17 8.26 5.38
CA GLU A 36 8.96 9.22 4.61
C GLU A 36 8.40 10.62 4.66
N ILE A 37 7.08 10.78 4.91
CA ILE A 37 6.40 12.07 4.89
C ILE A 37 5.64 12.43 6.16
N GLU A 38 5.62 11.55 7.15
CA GLU A 38 4.98 11.81 8.43
C GLU A 38 5.48 13.06 9.13
N PHE A 39 4.63 13.55 10.03
CA PHE A 39 5.00 14.58 11.01
C PHE A 39 6.29 14.16 11.73
N ASN A 40 7.27 15.03 11.76
CA ASN A 40 8.65 14.83 12.18
C ASN A 40 9.60 14.27 11.11
N ASN A 41 9.14 13.66 10.04
CA ASN A 41 9.98 13.27 8.92
C ASN A 41 9.88 14.30 7.79
N GLY A 42 8.68 14.78 7.50
CA GLY A 42 8.38 15.84 6.57
C GLY A 42 9.10 15.74 5.23
N PRO A 43 9.34 16.88 4.60
CA PRO A 43 10.08 16.92 3.35
C PRO A 43 11.47 16.28 3.45
N GLN A 44 12.12 16.36 4.60
CA GLN A 44 13.46 15.79 4.79
C GLN A 44 13.47 14.26 4.76
N GLY A 45 12.41 13.60 5.23
CA GLY A 45 12.29 12.14 5.13
C GLY A 45 12.26 11.69 3.68
N LEU A 46 11.42 12.32 2.86
CA LEU A 46 11.35 12.03 1.44
C LEU A 46 12.61 12.42 0.69
N ASP A 47 13.25 13.55 1.04
CA ASP A 47 14.55 13.93 0.47
C ASP A 47 15.61 12.88 0.78
N SER A 48 15.59 12.31 1.97
CA SER A 48 16.48 11.21 2.36
C SER A 48 16.26 9.94 1.53
N TYR A 49 15.03 9.64 1.19
CA TYR A 49 14.66 8.56 0.28
C TYR A 49 15.16 8.86 -1.14
N LEU A 50 14.82 10.02 -1.69
CA LEU A 50 15.19 10.42 -3.05
C LEU A 50 16.71 10.54 -3.25
N ALA A 51 17.46 10.88 -2.19
CA ALA A 51 18.91 10.94 -2.24
C ALA A 51 19.59 9.54 -2.33
N ARG A 52 18.84 8.48 -2.01
CA ARG A 52 19.37 7.09 -1.94
C ARG A 52 18.97 6.24 -3.12
N TYR A 53 17.89 6.58 -3.79
CA TYR A 53 17.37 5.80 -4.90
C TYR A 53 17.32 6.63 -6.19
N THR A 54 17.96 6.10 -7.21
CA THR A 54 17.81 6.63 -8.58
C THR A 54 16.72 5.84 -9.27
N LEU A 55 15.53 6.43 -9.31
CA LEU A 55 14.31 5.79 -9.80
C LEU A 55 13.96 6.28 -11.21
N PRO A 56 13.18 5.53 -11.99
CA PRO A 56 12.77 5.94 -13.32
C PRO A 56 12.05 7.29 -13.33
N GLU A 57 12.31 8.08 -14.36
CA GLU A 57 11.62 9.33 -14.61
C GLU A 57 10.14 9.09 -14.91
N ASN A 58 9.29 9.95 -14.38
CA ASN A 58 7.84 9.86 -14.57
C ASN A 58 7.27 11.00 -15.46
N GLY A 59 8.12 11.95 -15.85
CA GLY A 59 7.72 13.10 -16.65
C GLY A 59 6.75 14.06 -15.96
N THR A 60 6.74 14.07 -14.62
CA THR A 60 5.91 14.96 -13.80
C THR A 60 6.77 15.92 -12.97
N HIS A 61 6.12 16.83 -12.22
CA HIS A 61 6.83 17.75 -11.31
C HIS A 61 7.38 17.05 -10.05
N PHE A 62 7.12 15.73 -9.90
CA PHE A 62 7.48 14.96 -8.71
C PHE A 62 8.30 13.72 -9.07
N PRO A 63 9.53 13.88 -9.58
CA PRO A 63 10.38 12.76 -9.96
C PRO A 63 10.70 11.87 -8.76
N GLY A 64 10.74 10.55 -9.01
CA GLY A 64 11.12 9.55 -8.01
C GLY A 64 10.08 9.22 -6.96
N ARG A 65 8.90 9.88 -6.92
CA ARG A 65 7.85 9.59 -5.94
C ARG A 65 6.91 8.52 -6.42
N TRP A 66 6.60 8.53 -7.69
CA TRP A 66 5.90 7.48 -8.42
C TRP A 66 6.59 7.27 -9.74
N TYR A 67 6.56 6.07 -10.24
CA TYR A 67 7.22 5.69 -11.47
C TYR A 67 6.69 4.37 -12.00
N SER A 68 7.11 4.00 -13.20
CA SER A 68 6.85 2.67 -13.74
C SER A 68 8.11 2.11 -14.41
N PHE A 69 8.19 0.80 -14.42
CA PHE A 69 9.24 0.06 -15.13
C PHE A 69 8.70 -1.27 -15.62
N ARG A 70 9.36 -1.83 -16.62
CA ARG A 70 8.96 -3.11 -17.21
C ARG A 70 10.05 -4.15 -17.06
N VAL A 71 9.65 -5.34 -16.70
CA VAL A 71 10.49 -6.54 -16.70
C VAL A 71 9.79 -7.61 -17.53
N SER A 72 10.38 -8.01 -18.66
CA SER A 72 9.70 -8.90 -19.61
C SER A 72 8.35 -8.32 -20.04
N SER A 73 7.25 -9.05 -19.90
CA SER A 73 5.89 -8.59 -20.19
C SER A 73 5.11 -8.13 -18.94
N VAL A 74 5.82 -7.85 -17.85
CA VAL A 74 5.24 -7.33 -16.60
C VAL A 74 5.54 -5.86 -16.45
N LEU A 75 4.52 -5.02 -16.42
CA LEU A 75 4.65 -3.62 -16.04
C LEU A 75 4.45 -3.49 -14.54
N PHE A 76 5.42 -2.88 -13.88
CA PHE A 76 5.33 -2.45 -12.49
C PHE A 76 5.03 -0.95 -12.42
N VAL A 77 4.06 -0.59 -11.58
CA VAL A 77 3.67 0.80 -11.34
C VAL A 77 3.80 1.07 -9.85
N SER A 78 4.75 1.92 -9.48
CA SER A 78 5.01 2.33 -8.10
C SER A 78 4.30 3.63 -7.80
N LEU A 79 3.54 3.69 -6.72
CA LEU A 79 2.73 4.84 -6.33
C LEU A 79 3.10 5.35 -4.95
N ASP A 80 2.92 6.65 -4.76
CA ASP A 80 2.94 7.32 -3.46
C ASP A 80 1.49 7.46 -2.96
N ALA A 81 1.07 6.56 -2.09
CA ALA A 81 -0.30 6.52 -1.61
C ALA A 81 -0.67 7.71 -0.71
N ASP A 82 0.31 8.38 -0.12
CA ASP A 82 0.10 9.55 0.72
C ASP A 82 -0.61 10.70 -0.02
N ASP A 83 -0.54 10.72 -1.34
CA ASP A 83 -1.27 11.70 -2.16
C ASP A 83 -2.81 11.53 -2.10
N VAL A 84 -3.31 10.33 -1.79
CA VAL A 84 -4.76 10.03 -1.85
C VAL A 84 -5.34 9.47 -0.56
N VAL A 85 -4.56 8.94 0.35
CA VAL A 85 -5.04 8.30 1.59
C VAL A 85 -5.83 9.26 2.48
N TYR A 86 -6.71 8.70 3.29
CA TYR A 86 -7.42 9.40 4.34
C TYR A 86 -6.73 9.29 5.70
N GLN A 87 -6.14 8.13 5.99
CA GLN A 87 -5.29 7.99 7.17
C GLN A 87 -3.98 8.77 6.94
N ASP A 88 -3.25 9.07 7.97
CA ASP A 88 -1.92 9.72 7.96
C ASP A 88 -1.77 10.97 7.06
N ALA A 89 -2.73 11.24 6.21
CA ALA A 89 -2.79 12.43 5.39
C ALA A 89 -2.94 13.66 6.26
N ALA A 90 -2.25 14.72 5.97
CA ALA A 90 -2.34 15.99 6.64
C ALA A 90 -1.34 16.21 7.80
N ALA A 91 -0.29 15.43 7.86
CA ALA A 91 0.80 15.74 8.79
C ALA A 91 1.51 17.06 8.43
N PHE A 92 1.45 17.49 7.16
CA PHE A 92 2.13 18.68 6.69
C PHE A 92 1.26 19.47 5.73
N VAL A 93 0.84 20.63 6.16
CA VAL A 93 0.10 21.59 5.31
C VAL A 93 1.00 22.75 5.00
N GLY A 94 1.04 23.16 3.77
CA GLY A 94 1.61 24.43 3.37
C GLY A 94 0.89 25.54 4.12
N GLY A 95 1.58 26.20 5.02
CA GLY A 95 1.00 27.22 5.87
C GLY A 95 2.07 28.04 6.57
N PRO A 96 1.66 29.14 7.22
CA PRO A 96 2.58 30.18 7.70
C PRO A 96 3.46 29.76 8.88
N ALA A 97 3.31 28.60 9.47
CA ALA A 97 4.21 28.15 10.54
C ALA A 97 4.22 26.63 10.71
N PRO A 98 5.36 26.05 11.05
CA PRO A 98 5.44 24.67 11.46
C PRO A 98 4.78 24.49 12.81
N LEU A 99 4.18 23.35 12.98
CA LEU A 99 3.49 23.00 14.20
C LEU A 99 4.33 22.67 15.35
N VAL A 100 5.49 22.17 15.09
CA VAL A 100 6.40 21.75 16.13
C VAL A 100 7.56 22.72 16.12
N PRO A 101 7.82 23.40 17.25
CA PRO A 101 8.98 24.26 17.36
C PRO A 101 10.26 23.48 17.01
N ALA A 102 11.13 24.09 16.22
CA ALA A 102 12.43 23.51 15.84
C ALA A 102 13.22 22.95 17.04
N ALA A 103 13.06 23.59 18.20
CA ALA A 103 13.71 23.15 19.43
C ALA A 103 13.23 21.78 19.96
N SER A 104 12.03 21.33 19.61
CA SER A 104 11.49 20.05 20.08
C SER A 104 11.78 18.89 19.13
N THR A 105 12.16 19.17 17.89
CA THR A 105 12.40 18.17 16.85
C THR A 105 13.83 18.15 16.33
N GLY A 106 14.65 19.13 16.70
CA GLY A 106 15.99 19.31 16.13
C GLY A 106 16.01 19.70 14.64
N ARG A 107 14.85 20.06 14.08
CA ARG A 107 14.70 20.49 12.69
C ARG A 107 14.76 22.00 12.53
N PRO A 108 15.28 22.52 11.42
CA PRO A 108 15.11 23.92 11.09
C PRO A 108 13.62 24.26 10.94
N PRO A 109 13.22 25.50 11.24
CA PRO A 109 11.86 25.95 11.00
C PRO A 109 11.52 25.75 9.52
N ILE A 110 10.28 25.33 9.28
CA ILE A 110 9.78 25.22 7.92
C ILE A 110 9.34 26.61 7.47
N GLU A 111 9.90 27.04 6.34
CA GLU A 111 9.61 28.38 5.82
C GLU A 111 8.13 28.54 5.45
N PRO A 112 7.52 29.70 5.75
CA PRO A 112 6.15 30.00 5.37
C PRO A 112 5.96 29.88 3.86
N GLY A 113 4.86 29.24 3.45
CA GLY A 113 4.52 29.05 2.03
C GLY A 113 5.12 27.81 1.39
N THR A 114 5.90 27.02 2.12
CA THR A 114 6.39 25.73 1.62
C THR A 114 5.26 24.72 1.59
N SER A 115 5.03 24.10 0.43
CA SER A 115 4.05 23.03 0.29
C SER A 115 4.62 21.72 0.81
N PHE A 116 3.85 21.02 1.61
CA PHE A 116 4.20 19.73 2.16
C PHE A 116 3.38 18.61 1.53
N TYR A 117 3.84 17.40 1.70
CA TYR A 117 3.27 16.21 1.10
C TYR A 117 2.10 15.71 1.95
N VAL A 118 0.97 16.32 1.73
CA VAL A 118 -0.31 15.92 2.30
C VAL A 118 -1.21 15.40 1.21
N ARG A 119 -2.28 14.76 1.59
CA ARG A 119 -3.31 14.32 0.65
C ARG A 119 -3.62 15.44 -0.36
N GLY A 120 -3.54 15.11 -1.63
CA GLY A 120 -3.73 16.04 -2.74
C GLY A 120 -2.53 16.94 -3.04
N TYR A 121 -1.37 16.70 -2.47
CA TYR A 121 -0.18 17.53 -2.67
C TYR A 121 0.24 17.64 -4.15
N SER A 122 -0.02 16.58 -4.94
CA SER A 122 0.27 16.59 -6.38
C SER A 122 -0.79 17.32 -7.20
N ASN A 123 -1.83 17.83 -6.58
CA ASN A 123 -2.99 18.40 -7.27
C ASN A 123 -3.56 17.44 -8.34
N GLY A 124 -3.58 16.15 -8.02
CA GLY A 124 -4.06 15.07 -8.87
C GLY A 124 -3.14 14.71 -10.03
N GLU A 125 -1.92 15.23 -10.06
CA GLU A 125 -0.96 14.92 -11.13
C GLU A 125 -0.60 13.43 -11.17
N GLN A 126 -0.42 12.81 -10.00
CA GLN A 126 -0.16 11.38 -9.89
C GLN A 126 -1.32 10.55 -10.46
N THR A 127 -2.55 10.85 -10.09
CA THR A 127 -3.72 10.11 -10.58
C THR A 127 -3.88 10.25 -12.10
N ARG A 128 -3.65 11.44 -12.65
CA ARG A 128 -3.66 11.64 -14.12
C ARG A 128 -2.52 10.89 -14.81
N TRP A 129 -1.33 10.86 -14.21
CA TRP A 129 -0.21 10.08 -14.70
C TRP A 129 -0.52 8.58 -14.65
N LEU A 130 -1.04 8.10 -13.53
CA LEU A 130 -1.45 6.71 -13.35
C LEU A 130 -2.45 6.29 -14.43
N GLU A 131 -3.49 7.09 -14.67
CA GLU A 131 -4.49 6.78 -15.70
C GLU A 131 -3.87 6.68 -17.09
N ARG A 132 -2.97 7.60 -17.45
CA ARG A 132 -2.26 7.53 -18.74
C ARG A 132 -1.38 6.27 -18.84
N THR A 133 -0.66 5.94 -17.80
CA THR A 133 0.23 4.78 -17.74
C THR A 133 -0.56 3.47 -17.87
N LEU A 134 -1.62 3.32 -17.09
CA LEU A 134 -2.48 2.14 -17.13
C LEU A 134 -3.21 2.00 -18.48
N ARG A 135 -3.69 3.11 -19.03
CA ARG A 135 -4.32 3.12 -20.35
C ARG A 135 -3.35 2.68 -21.44
N HIS A 136 -2.12 3.18 -21.42
CA HIS A 136 -1.08 2.73 -22.35
C HIS A 136 -0.83 1.23 -22.20
N ALA A 137 -0.59 0.76 -21.00
CA ALA A 137 -0.33 -0.64 -20.71
C ALA A 137 -1.49 -1.56 -21.14
N ALA A 138 -2.73 -1.10 -20.95
CA ALA A 138 -3.92 -1.87 -21.35
C ALA A 138 -4.03 -2.08 -22.88
N HIS A 139 -3.33 -1.28 -23.68
CA HIS A 139 -3.34 -1.36 -25.15
C HIS A 139 -1.98 -1.75 -25.74
N ASP A 140 -0.99 -2.03 -24.90
CA ASP A 140 0.34 -2.48 -25.32
C ASP A 140 0.38 -4.01 -25.34
N ASP A 141 0.53 -4.59 -26.53
CA ASP A 141 0.54 -6.04 -26.72
C ASP A 141 1.81 -6.69 -26.13
N ASP A 142 2.84 -5.89 -25.80
CA ASP A 142 4.03 -6.35 -25.12
C ASP A 142 3.87 -6.46 -23.60
N ILE A 143 2.75 -5.99 -23.04
CA ILE A 143 2.45 -6.04 -21.62
C ILE A 143 1.33 -7.04 -21.36
N ASP A 144 1.67 -8.15 -20.75
CA ASP A 144 0.70 -9.15 -20.31
C ASP A 144 0.16 -8.84 -18.90
N TRP A 145 1.02 -8.32 -18.01
CA TRP A 145 0.72 -8.13 -16.59
C TRP A 145 0.89 -6.70 -16.15
N ILE A 146 -0.04 -6.22 -15.32
CA ILE A 146 0.06 -4.91 -14.65
C ILE A 146 0.06 -5.16 -13.15
N VAL A 147 1.19 -4.85 -12.50
CA VAL A 147 1.39 -4.95 -11.06
C VAL A 147 1.56 -3.55 -10.49
N VAL A 148 0.72 -3.19 -9.54
CA VAL A 148 0.82 -1.92 -8.81
C VAL A 148 1.45 -2.20 -7.45
N GLN A 149 2.40 -1.36 -7.03
CA GLN A 149 2.92 -1.36 -5.67
C GLN A 149 2.70 0.01 -5.03
N MET A 150 2.32 0.00 -3.77
CA MET A 150 2.15 1.20 -2.93
C MET A 150 2.29 0.81 -1.47
N HIS A 151 2.45 1.79 -0.58
CA HIS A 151 2.66 1.45 0.83
C HIS A 151 1.35 1.17 1.55
N GLN A 152 0.41 2.12 1.57
CA GLN A 152 -0.85 1.97 2.32
C GLN A 152 -1.87 1.10 1.57
N ASP A 153 -2.84 0.59 2.32
CA ASP A 153 -3.74 -0.46 1.91
C ASP A 153 -5.13 0.04 1.53
N ALA A 154 -5.61 -0.34 0.35
CA ALA A 154 -7.02 -0.22 0.01
C ALA A 154 -7.88 -1.25 0.77
N LEU A 155 -7.30 -2.42 1.05
CA LEU A 155 -7.92 -3.56 1.70
C LEU A 155 -6.97 -4.08 2.79
N SER A 156 -7.35 -3.93 4.04
CA SER A 156 -6.70 -4.56 5.19
C SER A 156 -7.73 -4.89 6.26
N SER A 157 -7.60 -6.04 6.87
CA SER A 157 -8.43 -6.48 8.00
C SER A 157 -7.75 -6.24 9.34
N SER A 158 -6.59 -5.61 9.38
CA SER A 158 -5.89 -5.29 10.62
C SER A 158 -6.69 -4.36 11.51
N LYS A 159 -6.76 -4.67 12.79
CA LYS A 159 -7.46 -3.88 13.81
C LYS A 159 -6.54 -2.88 14.49
N THR A 160 -5.41 -3.34 14.95
CA THR A 160 -4.43 -2.52 15.68
C THR A 160 -3.51 -1.72 14.76
N GLY A 161 -3.42 -2.16 13.50
CA GLY A 161 -2.69 -1.46 12.47
C GLY A 161 -3.48 -0.30 11.89
N ASN A 162 -3.21 -0.03 10.66
CA ASN A 162 -3.77 1.11 9.97
C ASN A 162 -5.13 0.80 9.36
N GLY A 163 -5.30 -0.38 8.77
CA GLY A 163 -6.58 -0.82 8.16
C GLY A 163 -6.81 -0.27 6.75
N SER A 164 -7.98 -0.55 6.22
CA SER A 164 -8.37 -0.16 4.86
C SER A 164 -8.55 1.36 4.70
N ASP A 165 -8.22 1.89 3.53
CA ASP A 165 -8.33 3.32 3.24
C ASP A 165 -9.31 3.62 2.09
N LYS A 166 -10.37 4.38 2.38
CA LYS A 166 -11.37 4.78 1.39
C LYS A 166 -10.82 5.76 0.37
N GLY A 167 -9.83 6.58 0.71
CA GLY A 167 -9.23 7.53 -0.22
C GLY A 167 -8.56 6.83 -1.41
N ILE A 168 -7.87 5.72 -1.15
CA ILE A 168 -7.31 4.86 -2.21
C ILE A 168 -8.44 4.22 -3.02
N ARG A 169 -9.47 3.70 -2.34
CA ARG A 169 -10.61 3.06 -3.01
C ARG A 169 -11.32 4.02 -3.97
N GLU A 170 -11.51 5.27 -3.57
CA GLU A 170 -12.12 6.31 -4.42
C GLU A 170 -11.24 6.69 -5.60
N ALA A 171 -9.95 6.92 -5.34
CA ALA A 171 -9.06 7.51 -6.33
C ALA A 171 -8.59 6.51 -7.38
N TRP A 172 -8.28 5.28 -6.97
CA TRP A 172 -7.49 4.38 -7.81
C TRP A 172 -8.16 3.04 -8.14
N LEU A 173 -9.00 2.46 -7.28
CA LEU A 173 -9.66 1.19 -7.62
C LEU A 173 -10.49 1.26 -8.90
N PRO A 174 -11.22 2.36 -9.21
CA PRO A 174 -11.90 2.46 -10.50
C PRO A 174 -10.96 2.45 -11.71
N LEU A 175 -9.73 2.94 -11.55
CA LEU A 175 -8.70 2.87 -12.60
C LEU A 175 -8.15 1.45 -12.73
N PHE A 176 -7.90 0.79 -11.60
CA PHE A 176 -7.44 -0.60 -11.59
C PHE A 176 -8.45 -1.52 -12.29
N ASP A 177 -9.73 -1.35 -11.97
CA ASP A 177 -10.82 -2.10 -12.60
C ASP A 177 -10.92 -1.83 -14.11
N ARG A 178 -10.83 -0.56 -14.49
CA ARG A 178 -11.00 -0.13 -15.90
C ARG A 178 -9.88 -0.65 -16.79
N TYR A 179 -8.67 -0.65 -16.30
CA TYR A 179 -7.47 -0.96 -17.09
C TYR A 179 -6.90 -2.36 -16.80
N GLY A 180 -7.58 -3.14 -15.98
CA GLY A 180 -7.25 -4.55 -15.74
C GLY A 180 -5.92 -4.72 -15.00
N VAL A 181 -5.73 -4.00 -13.88
CA VAL A 181 -4.63 -4.29 -12.95
C VAL A 181 -4.81 -5.70 -12.41
N ASP A 182 -3.75 -6.49 -12.46
CA ASP A 182 -3.77 -7.89 -12.04
C ASP A 182 -3.50 -8.06 -10.55
N LEU A 183 -2.53 -7.31 -10.05
CA LEU A 183 -1.99 -7.47 -8.70
C LEU A 183 -1.66 -6.12 -8.08
N VAL A 184 -2.02 -5.96 -6.81
CA VAL A 184 -1.65 -4.82 -5.99
C VAL A 184 -0.84 -5.34 -4.80
N LEU A 185 0.34 -4.75 -4.58
CA LEU A 185 1.26 -5.08 -3.49
C LEU A 185 1.31 -3.91 -2.53
N CYS A 186 1.03 -4.16 -1.26
CA CYS A 186 1.06 -3.17 -0.19
C CYS A 186 1.96 -3.60 0.96
N GLY A 187 2.31 -2.66 1.82
CA GLY A 187 2.99 -2.88 3.09
C GLY A 187 2.12 -2.40 4.25
N HIS A 188 2.57 -1.37 4.97
CA HIS A 188 1.86 -0.57 5.97
C HIS A 188 1.30 -1.31 7.18
N ASP A 189 0.43 -2.29 6.99
CA ASP A 189 0.06 -3.26 8.01
C ASP A 189 1.10 -4.38 8.04
N HIS A 190 1.60 -4.69 9.26
CA HIS A 190 2.81 -5.50 9.44
C HIS A 190 2.52 -7.00 9.46
N ASP A 191 1.81 -7.46 8.46
CA ASP A 191 1.31 -8.83 8.35
C ASP A 191 1.32 -9.32 6.90
N TYR A 192 0.68 -10.45 6.68
CA TYR A 192 0.35 -10.97 5.37
C TYR A 192 -1.16 -11.09 5.24
N GLU A 193 -1.70 -10.42 4.23
CA GLU A 193 -3.09 -10.62 3.82
C GLU A 193 -3.18 -10.84 2.29
N ARG A 194 -4.13 -11.65 1.88
CA ARG A 194 -4.51 -11.81 0.47
C ARG A 194 -6.03 -11.65 0.31
N SER A 195 -6.42 -10.88 -0.69
CA SER A 195 -7.82 -10.79 -1.09
C SER A 195 -8.19 -11.93 -2.06
N TYR A 196 -9.50 -12.20 -2.17
CA TYR A 196 -10.03 -12.77 -3.42
C TYR A 196 -9.78 -11.80 -4.57
N PRO A 197 -9.86 -12.25 -5.84
CA PRO A 197 -9.97 -11.31 -6.95
C PRO A 197 -11.17 -10.38 -6.72
N VAL A 198 -10.97 -9.08 -6.80
CA VAL A 198 -12.03 -8.09 -6.56
C VAL A 198 -12.24 -7.21 -7.78
N ARG A 199 -13.49 -6.78 -8.00
CA ARG A 199 -13.86 -5.80 -9.03
C ARG A 199 -15.15 -5.07 -8.64
N GLY A 200 -15.14 -3.76 -8.83
CA GLY A 200 -16.23 -2.90 -8.41
C GLY A 200 -16.38 -2.83 -6.89
N CYS A 201 -17.38 -2.11 -6.43
CA CYS A 201 -17.59 -1.91 -5.00
C CYS A 201 -19.08 -1.99 -4.61
N ASN A 202 -19.31 -2.25 -3.33
CA ASN A 202 -20.60 -2.07 -2.68
C ASN A 202 -20.61 -0.69 -2.01
N HIS A 203 -21.60 0.10 -2.37
CA HIS A 203 -21.87 1.37 -1.73
C HIS A 203 -22.59 1.21 -0.44
N ARG A 204 -22.51 1.53 0.65
CA ARG A 204 -23.33 1.36 1.87
C ARG A 204 -23.08 0.02 2.58
N ALA A 205 -21.84 -0.44 2.55
CA ALA A 205 -21.50 -1.69 3.22
C ALA A 205 -20.91 -1.48 4.63
N GLY A 206 -20.54 -0.26 4.98
CA GLY A 206 -19.91 0.06 6.25
C GLY A 206 -20.92 0.57 7.29
N VAL A 207 -20.55 0.43 8.55
CA VAL A 207 -21.27 0.96 9.70
C VAL A 207 -20.32 1.80 10.55
N ASP A 208 -20.69 3.04 10.83
CA ASP A 208 -19.94 3.88 11.74
C ASP A 208 -19.88 3.21 13.13
N ALA A 209 -18.65 2.99 13.61
CA ALA A 209 -18.44 2.22 14.84
C ALA A 209 -19.00 2.92 16.11
N LYS A 210 -19.29 4.22 16.05
CA LYS A 210 -19.80 4.99 17.18
C LYS A 210 -21.29 5.19 17.14
N THR A 211 -21.84 5.48 15.94
CA THR A 211 -23.26 5.85 15.79
C THR A 211 -24.11 4.67 15.34
N GLY A 212 -23.52 3.63 14.76
CA GLY A 212 -24.25 2.53 14.16
C GLY A 212 -24.92 2.88 12.82
N GLU A 213 -24.68 4.07 12.30
CA GLU A 213 -25.23 4.50 11.01
C GLU A 213 -24.51 3.84 9.83
N VAL A 214 -25.27 3.55 8.77
CA VAL A 214 -24.70 3.02 7.53
C VAL A 214 -23.90 4.11 6.84
N VAL A 215 -22.66 3.80 6.54
CA VAL A 215 -21.73 4.71 5.83
C VAL A 215 -21.16 4.03 4.59
N GLU A 216 -20.79 4.85 3.63
CA GLU A 216 -20.19 4.36 2.41
C GLU A 216 -18.70 4.11 2.60
N THR A 217 -18.29 2.85 2.48
CA THR A 217 -16.87 2.43 2.53
C THR A 217 -16.28 2.13 1.16
N LEU A 218 -17.11 2.05 0.11
CA LEU A 218 -16.72 1.56 -1.22
C LEU A 218 -16.10 0.16 -1.13
N GLN A 219 -16.78 -0.73 -0.42
CA GLN A 219 -16.30 -2.08 -0.15
C GLN A 219 -16.03 -2.85 -1.45
N PRO A 220 -14.80 -3.30 -1.70
CA PRO A 220 -14.49 -4.09 -2.89
C PRO A 220 -15.27 -5.41 -2.92
N ARG A 221 -15.74 -5.78 -4.11
CA ARG A 221 -16.54 -6.99 -4.29
C ARG A 221 -15.70 -8.15 -4.81
N PRO A 222 -15.68 -9.30 -4.12
CA PRO A 222 -15.12 -10.52 -4.68
C PRO A 222 -15.80 -10.91 -5.99
N VAL A 223 -15.01 -11.45 -6.92
CA VAL A 223 -15.49 -11.98 -8.19
C VAL A 223 -14.98 -13.40 -8.38
N GLY A 224 -15.81 -14.24 -8.96
CA GLY A 224 -15.52 -15.67 -9.12
C GLY A 224 -15.76 -16.49 -7.85
N SER A 225 -14.91 -17.46 -7.58
CA SER A 225 -15.03 -18.35 -6.42
C SER A 225 -14.52 -17.67 -5.15
N ASN A 226 -15.28 -17.79 -4.08
CA ASN A 226 -14.90 -17.35 -2.73
C ASN A 226 -14.29 -18.49 -1.89
N ASP A 227 -13.72 -19.51 -2.53
CA ASP A 227 -12.99 -20.57 -1.87
C ASP A 227 -11.63 -20.02 -1.37
N PRO A 228 -11.40 -19.94 -0.05
CA PRO A 228 -10.15 -19.41 0.53
C PRO A 228 -8.95 -20.32 0.24
N ASP A 229 -9.18 -21.60 -0.01
CA ASP A 229 -8.12 -22.57 -0.30
C ASP A 229 -7.79 -22.62 -1.80
N ARG A 230 -8.48 -21.85 -2.62
CA ARG A 230 -8.15 -21.73 -4.04
C ARG A 230 -6.77 -21.10 -4.22
N THR A 231 -5.94 -21.76 -5.00
CA THR A 231 -4.56 -21.35 -5.26
C THR A 231 -4.30 -20.90 -6.71
N LYS A 232 -5.30 -21.04 -7.59
CA LYS A 232 -5.17 -20.66 -9.02
C LYS A 232 -6.24 -19.65 -9.39
N PHE A 233 -5.82 -18.54 -9.96
CA PHE A 233 -6.69 -17.41 -10.28
C PHE A 233 -6.46 -16.92 -11.70
N ASP A 234 -7.55 -16.64 -12.39
CA ASP A 234 -7.55 -15.87 -13.63
C ASP A 234 -7.79 -14.37 -13.28
N THR A 235 -6.76 -13.57 -13.43
CA THR A 235 -6.81 -12.15 -13.08
C THR A 235 -7.51 -11.29 -14.13
N SER A 236 -7.88 -11.84 -15.28
CA SER A 236 -8.70 -11.11 -16.28
C SER A 236 -10.05 -10.67 -15.72
N HIS A 237 -10.52 -11.32 -14.65
CA HIS A 237 -11.81 -11.05 -14.02
C HIS A 237 -11.74 -10.13 -12.80
N GLY A 238 -10.57 -9.94 -12.18
CA GLY A 238 -10.44 -9.10 -10.99
C GLY A 238 -9.01 -9.00 -10.48
N THR A 239 -8.76 -7.95 -9.72
CA THR A 239 -7.48 -7.63 -9.12
C THR A 239 -7.29 -8.38 -7.80
N ILE A 240 -6.13 -8.96 -7.56
CA ILE A 240 -5.74 -9.51 -6.25
C ILE A 240 -4.92 -8.48 -5.50
N HIS A 241 -5.25 -8.24 -4.25
CA HIS A 241 -4.49 -7.38 -3.34
C HIS A 241 -3.73 -8.24 -2.34
N LEU A 242 -2.45 -7.93 -2.15
CA LEU A 242 -1.56 -8.56 -1.18
C LEU A 242 -1.01 -7.50 -0.23
N ILE A 243 -1.08 -7.76 1.06
CA ILE A 243 -0.30 -7.05 2.08
C ILE A 243 0.92 -7.89 2.38
N LEU A 244 2.10 -7.30 2.28
CA LEU A 244 3.40 -7.92 2.45
C LEU A 244 4.24 -7.12 3.45
N GLY A 245 3.63 -6.71 4.55
CA GLY A 245 4.20 -5.77 5.51
C GLY A 245 5.17 -6.36 6.52
N GLY A 246 5.45 -7.66 6.48
CA GLY A 246 6.33 -8.35 7.41
C GLY A 246 7.84 -8.15 7.20
N GLY A 247 8.27 -7.21 6.38
CA GLY A 247 9.66 -7.08 5.93
C GLY A 247 10.65 -6.45 6.90
N GLY A 248 10.25 -5.92 8.02
CA GLY A 248 11.17 -5.19 8.91
C GLY A 248 10.70 -5.07 10.35
N THR A 249 9.48 -5.37 10.60
CA THR A 249 8.89 -5.43 11.93
C THR A 249 7.94 -6.60 11.98
N SER A 250 7.87 -7.19 13.15
CA SER A 250 6.97 -8.29 13.41
C SER A 250 5.87 -7.79 14.34
N ALA A 251 4.65 -7.84 13.86
CA ALA A 251 3.49 -7.62 14.69
C ALA A 251 2.48 -8.73 14.42
N PRO A 252 1.89 -9.32 15.45
CA PRO A 252 0.80 -10.25 15.22
C PRO A 252 -0.35 -9.48 14.59
N LEU A 253 -0.97 -10.07 13.59
CA LEU A 253 -2.20 -9.55 13.05
C LEU A 253 -3.27 -9.62 14.14
N ASP A 254 -3.70 -8.47 14.62
CA ASP A 254 -4.86 -8.35 15.50
C ASP A 254 -6.07 -7.96 14.64
N VAL A 255 -6.97 -8.89 14.47
CA VAL A 255 -8.18 -8.71 13.68
C VAL A 255 -9.36 -8.30 14.55
N TYR A 256 -10.29 -7.54 14.00
CA TYR A 256 -11.62 -7.41 14.60
C TYR A 256 -12.28 -8.78 14.63
N GLY A 257 -13.08 -9.01 15.66
CA GLY A 257 -13.90 -10.23 15.73
C GLY A 257 -14.79 -10.39 14.51
N GLU A 258 -15.38 -11.54 14.39
CA GLU A 258 -16.37 -11.81 13.36
C GLU A 258 -17.68 -11.06 13.65
N ASN A 259 -18.33 -10.60 12.61
CA ASN A 259 -19.68 -10.10 12.67
C ASN A 259 -20.62 -11.28 12.99
N PRO A 260 -21.30 -11.29 14.16
CA PRO A 260 -22.11 -12.44 14.56
C PRO A 260 -23.31 -12.71 13.64
N SER A 261 -23.70 -11.73 12.83
CA SER A 261 -24.83 -11.87 11.90
C SER A 261 -24.42 -12.45 10.55
N THR A 262 -23.18 -12.29 10.15
CA THR A 262 -22.70 -12.68 8.81
C THR A 262 -21.58 -13.72 8.84
N GLY A 263 -20.87 -13.84 9.96
CA GLY A 263 -19.72 -14.73 10.12
C GLY A 263 -18.44 -14.22 9.44
N PHE A 264 -18.45 -13.04 8.81
CA PHE A 264 -17.25 -12.46 8.23
C PHE A 264 -16.41 -11.73 9.28
N ALA A 265 -15.09 -11.77 9.12
CA ALA A 265 -14.22 -10.89 9.86
C ALA A 265 -14.56 -9.43 9.53
N GLN A 266 -14.46 -8.56 10.53
CA GLN A 266 -14.69 -7.14 10.35
C GLN A 266 -13.37 -6.41 10.05
N ALA A 267 -13.42 -5.49 9.10
CA ALA A 267 -12.32 -4.61 8.76
C ALA A 267 -12.64 -3.16 9.13
N LYS A 268 -11.64 -2.46 9.64
CA LYS A 268 -11.68 -1.02 9.85
C LYS A 268 -11.41 -0.29 8.54
N VAL A 269 -12.20 0.75 8.27
CA VAL A 269 -12.04 1.58 7.06
C VAL A 269 -11.96 3.04 7.45
N PHE A 270 -10.91 3.72 7.03
CA PHE A 270 -10.82 5.17 7.13
C PHE A 270 -11.70 5.81 6.06
N THR A 271 -12.78 6.47 6.49
CA THR A 271 -13.80 7.02 5.58
C THR A 271 -13.74 8.53 5.41
N LYS A 272 -12.91 9.22 6.18
CA LYS A 272 -12.75 10.68 6.13
C LYS A 272 -11.29 11.08 6.30
N PRO A 273 -10.80 12.05 5.53
CA PRO A 273 -9.45 12.56 5.71
C PRO A 273 -9.32 13.31 7.04
N ASN A 274 -8.11 13.37 7.56
CA ASN A 274 -7.77 14.24 8.67
C ASN A 274 -8.13 15.68 8.33
N ARG A 275 -8.48 16.47 9.33
CA ARG A 275 -8.86 17.87 9.16
C ARG A 275 -8.07 18.79 10.08
N PRO A 276 -7.84 20.05 9.67
CA PRO A 276 -7.34 21.08 10.56
C PRO A 276 -8.25 21.28 11.78
N VAL A 277 -7.67 21.52 12.95
CA VAL A 277 -8.41 21.92 14.14
C VAL A 277 -8.59 23.43 14.15
N PRO A 278 -9.82 23.95 14.04
CA PRO A 278 -10.06 25.39 14.09
C PRO A 278 -9.57 26.01 15.42
N GLY A 279 -8.93 27.19 15.35
CA GLY A 279 -8.51 27.93 16.50
C GLY A 279 -7.26 27.43 17.23
N THR A 280 -6.61 26.41 16.69
CA THR A 280 -5.31 25.92 17.19
C THR A 280 -4.15 26.46 16.35
N ALA A 281 -2.93 26.20 16.77
CA ALA A 281 -1.75 26.53 15.98
C ALA A 281 -1.92 26.02 14.54
N PRO A 282 -1.42 26.75 13.54
CA PRO A 282 -1.45 26.29 12.16
C PRO A 282 -0.98 24.84 12.10
N ASN A 283 -1.68 24.01 11.31
CA ASN A 283 -1.36 22.61 11.07
C ASN A 283 -1.61 21.66 12.24
N THR A 284 -2.32 22.01 13.26
CA THR A 284 -2.84 21.02 14.20
C THR A 284 -3.96 20.24 13.52
N PHE A 285 -3.77 18.95 13.39
CA PHE A 285 -4.75 18.06 12.77
C PHE A 285 -5.33 17.10 13.79
N VAL A 286 -6.60 16.84 13.65
CA VAL A 286 -7.26 15.74 14.34
C VAL A 286 -7.40 14.62 13.33
N ARG A 287 -6.84 13.47 13.67
CA ARG A 287 -7.27 12.21 13.08
C ARG A 287 -8.78 12.15 13.33
N GLN A 288 -9.55 12.25 12.28
CA GLN A 288 -10.97 12.04 12.43
C GLN A 288 -11.16 10.54 12.71
N PRO A 289 -11.77 10.18 13.81
CA PRO A 289 -12.22 8.81 14.00
C PRO A 289 -13.38 8.61 13.02
N ALA A 290 -13.04 8.17 11.87
CA ALA A 290 -13.97 7.81 10.83
C ALA A 290 -13.84 6.33 10.59
N ASP A 291 -13.74 5.59 11.68
CA ASP A 291 -13.63 4.16 11.67
C ASP A 291 -15.02 3.58 11.40
N ALA A 292 -15.32 3.39 10.15
CA ALA A 292 -16.38 2.50 9.78
C ALA A 292 -15.86 1.06 9.88
N LEU A 293 -16.72 0.18 10.31
CA LEU A 293 -16.51 -1.26 10.24
C LEU A 293 -17.28 -1.82 9.04
N GLU A 294 -16.64 -2.66 8.27
CA GLU A 294 -17.29 -3.44 7.22
C GLU A 294 -16.95 -4.92 7.37
N ASP A 295 -17.81 -5.78 6.87
CA ASP A 295 -17.48 -7.19 6.72
C ASP A 295 -16.39 -7.36 5.66
N ALA A 296 -15.27 -7.95 6.00
CA ALA A 296 -14.15 -8.18 5.09
C ALA A 296 -14.45 -9.32 4.09
N ILE A 297 -15.53 -9.19 3.32
CA ILE A 297 -15.96 -10.20 2.35
C ILE A 297 -14.91 -10.47 1.26
N TRP A 298 -14.03 -9.53 1.07
CA TRP A 298 -12.93 -9.59 0.11
C TRP A 298 -11.69 -10.33 0.65
N SER A 299 -11.57 -10.54 1.95
CA SER A 299 -10.41 -11.20 2.58
C SER A 299 -10.46 -12.70 2.39
N ALA A 300 -9.40 -13.27 1.81
CA ALA A 300 -9.30 -14.70 1.53
C ALA A 300 -8.31 -15.42 2.44
N ARG A 301 -7.16 -14.83 2.72
CA ARG A 301 -6.10 -15.47 3.51
C ARG A 301 -5.41 -14.44 4.38
N ARG A 302 -5.03 -14.84 5.58
CA ARG A 302 -4.28 -14.04 6.53
C ARG A 302 -3.28 -14.91 7.27
N ASP A 303 -2.08 -14.36 7.51
CA ASP A 303 -1.15 -14.94 8.44
C ASP A 303 -1.30 -14.21 9.79
N THR A 304 -1.82 -14.91 10.77
CA THR A 304 -2.04 -14.39 12.12
C THR A 304 -0.85 -14.67 13.05
N GLY A 305 0.19 -15.30 12.51
CA GLY A 305 1.44 -15.54 13.24
C GLY A 305 2.27 -14.27 13.37
N THR A 306 3.14 -14.27 14.35
CA THR A 306 4.22 -13.29 14.44
C THR A 306 5.38 -13.75 13.60
N GLY A 307 5.95 -12.87 12.84
CA GLY A 307 7.17 -13.20 12.13
C GLY A 307 7.44 -12.28 10.95
N TYR A 308 8.64 -12.40 10.45
CA TYR A 308 9.03 -11.73 9.23
C TYR A 308 8.51 -12.52 8.03
N GLY A 309 8.17 -11.80 6.97
CA GLY A 309 7.66 -12.42 5.77
C GLY A 309 8.34 -11.91 4.51
N ILE A 310 8.40 -12.77 3.51
CA ILE A 310 8.91 -12.45 2.18
C ILE A 310 8.09 -13.17 1.11
N ALA A 311 7.71 -12.46 0.08
CA ALA A 311 7.08 -13.02 -1.10
C ALA A 311 8.07 -13.11 -2.26
N VAL A 312 8.06 -14.23 -2.94
CA VAL A 312 8.85 -14.49 -4.16
C VAL A 312 7.87 -14.68 -5.32
N PHE A 313 8.11 -13.95 -6.40
CA PHE A 313 7.29 -14.01 -7.62
C PHE A 313 8.10 -14.56 -8.78
N ASP A 314 7.59 -15.62 -9.39
CA ASP A 314 8.16 -16.23 -10.59
C ASP A 314 7.21 -15.97 -11.76
N HIS A 315 7.70 -15.34 -12.82
CA HIS A 315 6.95 -15.07 -14.04
C HIS A 315 7.34 -16.04 -15.16
N ASP A 316 6.37 -16.76 -15.69
CA ASP A 316 6.50 -17.50 -16.94
C ASP A 316 5.70 -16.77 -18.05
N PRO A 317 6.39 -16.20 -19.05
CA PRO A 317 5.70 -15.50 -20.13
C PRO A 317 4.90 -16.45 -21.03
N GLY A 318 5.09 -17.75 -20.93
CA GLY A 318 4.42 -18.74 -21.76
C GLY A 318 4.75 -18.61 -23.26
N LYS A 319 4.02 -19.35 -24.07
CA LYS A 319 4.11 -19.28 -25.54
C LYS A 319 3.10 -18.27 -26.10
N PRO A 320 3.39 -17.60 -27.23
CA PRO A 320 2.40 -16.76 -27.92
C PRO A 320 1.08 -17.51 -28.14
N GLY A 321 -0.05 -16.84 -27.85
CA GLY A 321 -1.39 -17.42 -27.93
C GLY A 321 -1.74 -18.44 -26.84
N GLY A 322 -0.79 -18.80 -25.96
CA GLY A 322 -1.01 -19.62 -24.78
C GLY A 322 -1.38 -18.84 -23.53
N HIS A 323 -1.02 -19.38 -22.38
CA HIS A 323 -1.16 -18.71 -21.09
C HIS A 323 0.19 -18.22 -20.59
N THR A 324 0.16 -17.09 -19.91
CA THR A 324 1.25 -16.57 -19.09
C THR A 324 0.87 -16.71 -17.62
N THR A 325 1.84 -16.91 -16.73
CA THR A 325 1.59 -17.12 -15.30
C THR A 325 2.53 -16.31 -14.43
N ILE A 326 2.04 -15.94 -13.26
CA ILE A 326 2.85 -15.48 -12.14
C ILE A 326 2.59 -16.42 -10.97
N THR A 327 3.64 -17.07 -10.47
CA THR A 327 3.57 -17.87 -9.24
C THR A 327 4.13 -17.07 -8.10
N MET A 328 3.33 -16.81 -7.08
CA MET A 328 3.75 -16.20 -5.82
C MET A 328 3.89 -17.27 -4.75
N ARG A 329 5.01 -17.21 -4.01
CA ARG A 329 5.24 -17.99 -2.80
C ARG A 329 5.53 -17.03 -1.66
N TYR A 330 4.71 -17.09 -0.64
CA TYR A 330 4.93 -16.34 0.59
C TYR A 330 5.54 -17.26 1.63
N TYR A 331 6.66 -16.80 2.19
CA TYR A 331 7.37 -17.46 3.27
C TYR A 331 7.29 -16.58 4.51
N HIS A 332 7.05 -17.18 5.64
CA HIS A 332 7.11 -16.53 6.93
C HIS A 332 8.16 -17.19 7.84
N ALA A 333 8.60 -16.47 8.85
CA ALA A 333 9.52 -16.97 9.89
C ALA A 333 8.84 -16.82 11.25
N PRO A 334 7.98 -17.76 11.67
CA PRO A 334 7.22 -17.65 12.89
C PRO A 334 8.13 -17.50 14.13
N GLY A 335 7.82 -16.53 14.99
CA GLY A 335 8.56 -16.27 16.21
C GLY A 335 9.97 -15.71 16.01
N ALA A 336 10.30 -15.19 14.82
CA ALA A 336 11.62 -14.63 14.53
C ALA A 336 11.96 -13.40 15.39
N ASP A 337 10.95 -12.71 15.90
CA ASP A 337 11.08 -11.64 16.88
C ASP A 337 11.64 -12.11 18.24
N GLN A 338 11.35 -13.36 18.62
CA GLN A 338 11.82 -14.01 19.85
C GLN A 338 13.00 -14.95 19.61
N HIS A 339 13.12 -15.47 18.40
CA HIS A 339 14.12 -16.46 18.02
C HIS A 339 14.83 -16.03 16.71
N PRO A 340 15.96 -15.29 16.79
CA PRO A 340 16.68 -14.79 15.59
C PRO A 340 17.14 -15.87 14.62
N THR A 341 17.12 -17.14 15.03
CA THR A 341 17.47 -18.30 14.21
C THR A 341 16.26 -18.99 13.58
N ALA A 342 15.05 -18.42 13.72
CA ALA A 342 13.85 -18.95 13.07
C ALA A 342 14.06 -19.05 11.55
N GLN A 343 13.61 -20.16 10.99
CA GLN A 343 13.73 -20.41 9.56
C GLN A 343 12.47 -19.94 8.84
N TYR A 344 12.64 -19.51 7.61
CA TYR A 344 11.51 -19.23 6.74
C TYR A 344 10.82 -20.53 6.31
N GLU A 345 9.52 -20.57 6.49
CA GLU A 345 8.64 -21.67 6.10
C GLU A 345 7.67 -21.19 5.02
N LEU A 346 7.35 -22.08 4.07
CA LEU A 346 6.35 -21.76 3.05
C LEU A 346 4.96 -21.72 3.68
N PHE A 347 4.33 -20.54 3.65
CA PHE A 347 2.98 -20.35 4.16
C PHE A 347 1.92 -20.49 3.07
N GLU A 348 2.14 -19.91 1.90
CA GLU A 348 1.19 -19.95 0.80
C GLU A 348 1.86 -19.95 -0.56
N THR A 349 1.26 -20.66 -1.50
CA THR A 349 1.58 -20.57 -2.93
C THR A 349 0.31 -20.29 -3.71
N ILE A 350 0.34 -19.27 -4.57
CA ILE A 350 -0.72 -19.00 -5.54
C ILE A 350 -0.15 -18.89 -6.95
N GLU A 351 -0.96 -19.28 -7.93
CA GLU A 351 -0.68 -19.13 -9.34
C GLU A 351 -1.73 -18.20 -9.97
N LEU A 352 -1.26 -17.12 -10.54
CA LEU A 352 -2.07 -16.23 -11.35
C LEU A 352 -1.86 -16.62 -12.81
N SER A 353 -2.95 -16.69 -13.57
CA SER A 353 -2.90 -17.14 -14.96
C SER A 353 -3.85 -16.32 -15.81
N LYS A 354 -3.46 -16.01 -17.02
CA LYS A 354 -4.34 -15.44 -18.03
C LYS A 354 -3.84 -15.73 -19.43
N LYS A 355 -4.72 -15.52 -20.42
CA LYS A 355 -4.32 -15.65 -21.82
C LYS A 355 -3.26 -14.58 -22.13
N ARG A 356 -2.15 -15.02 -22.72
CA ARG A 356 -1.14 -14.11 -23.23
C ARG A 356 -1.66 -13.35 -24.45
N ARG A 357 -1.34 -12.08 -24.54
CA ARG A 357 -1.67 -11.28 -25.71
C ARG A 357 -0.98 -11.81 -26.96
N GLU A 358 -1.68 -11.83 -28.08
CA GLU A 358 -1.08 -12.22 -29.35
C GLU A 358 -0.23 -11.05 -29.85
N ARG A 359 1.04 -11.32 -30.09
CA ARG A 359 1.98 -10.37 -30.69
C ARG A 359 2.01 -10.54 -32.20
#